data_afcc268803cd25f742ab847c214fd5f2
#
_entry.id   afcc268803cd25f742ab847c214fd5f2
#
_cell.length_a   1.000
_cell.length_b   1.000
_cell.length_c   1.000
_cell.angle_alpha   90.00
_cell.angle_beta   90.00
_cell.angle_gamma   90.00
#
_symmetry.space_group_name_H-M   'P 1'
#
loop_
_entity.id
_entity.type
_entity.pdbx_description
1 polymer ?
#
loop_
_entity_poly.entity_id
_entity_poly.type
_entity_poly.pdbx_seq_one_letter_code
_entity_poly.pdbx_strand_id
1 'polypeptide(L)'
;MNIAVVGAGLAGLAVALGCEQAGHDVTLFEASSEVGGRMKTLVHDNHAIDVGFHVLHTAYPTVQRWVNLEQLHAKPMDNCTVTIDPSTGRRRLLGDALRSPQYLLPTLKSVGLRDGLRFFKWRLGTSSNDLERSMDAPSPSIAQGLSARRFRPSTKRVLKPLFAGITLDPSLSERFAFADFTWGAMSHGSMVVPKGGIQAVPNQLFNRLERTVTYLNTVVEHVSATTVQTASGEHVFDRVVLAVPQHQATKLLPQTASEHAPVERLTSTVVFASSRPPFKRARLLLNEQWGSEGHTVLHVHVPTNLHPHPDGHHWIAATLVGEAARSPDPEAVLTELRSWFGADVDAWKYATTTTVRYALPHIDPEHHARIHPELVVDGVLVVGDHRAHPSVQGALVSAERALTHLNVPVPRRS
;
A
#
# COMPACT_ATOMS: atom_id res chain seq x y z
N MET A 1 -3.58 32.70 0.70
CA MET A 1 -4.38 32.15 1.81
C MET A 1 -3.44 31.54 2.81
N ASN A 2 -3.84 31.58 4.09
CA ASN A 2 -3.16 30.83 5.15
C ASN A 2 -3.90 29.48 5.34
N ILE A 3 -3.23 28.35 5.08
CA ILE A 3 -3.84 27.02 5.00
C ILE A 3 -3.21 26.10 6.04
N ALA A 4 -4.04 25.48 6.89
CA ALA A 4 -3.61 24.41 7.77
C ALA A 4 -3.73 23.05 7.05
N VAL A 5 -2.70 22.21 7.20
CA VAL A 5 -2.74 20.79 6.80
C VAL A 5 -2.50 19.95 8.05
N VAL A 6 -3.43 19.09 8.39
CA VAL A 6 -3.36 18.21 9.56
C VAL A 6 -3.05 16.78 9.11
N GLY A 7 -1.84 16.31 9.42
CA GLY A 7 -1.28 15.04 9.02
C GLY A 7 -0.25 15.15 7.91
N ALA A 8 1.01 14.75 8.18
CA ALA A 8 2.13 14.74 7.25
C ALA A 8 2.32 13.37 6.56
N GLY A 9 1.22 12.66 6.28
CA GLY A 9 1.21 11.53 5.37
C GLY A 9 1.33 11.99 3.92
N LEU A 10 1.41 11.05 2.95
CA LEU A 10 1.62 11.37 1.55
C LEU A 10 0.58 12.35 0.97
N ALA A 11 -0.70 12.20 1.32
CA ALA A 11 -1.76 13.11 0.86
C ALA A 11 -1.57 14.53 1.40
N GLY A 12 -1.29 14.67 2.71
CA GLY A 12 -1.07 15.98 3.34
C GLY A 12 0.17 16.69 2.78
N LEU A 13 1.26 15.95 2.59
CA LEU A 13 2.49 16.49 1.98
C LEU A 13 2.26 16.95 0.54
N ALA A 14 1.47 16.22 -0.25
CA ALA A 14 1.13 16.63 -1.61
C ALA A 14 0.27 17.91 -1.62
N VAL A 15 -0.73 18.04 -0.71
CA VAL A 15 -1.50 19.27 -0.57
C VAL A 15 -0.62 20.43 -0.12
N ALA A 16 0.19 20.24 0.92
CA ALA A 16 1.09 21.27 1.42
C ALA A 16 2.02 21.79 0.32
N LEU A 17 2.66 20.88 -0.41
CA LEU A 17 3.58 21.22 -1.48
C LEU A 17 2.87 21.96 -2.64
N GLY A 18 1.70 21.48 -3.06
CA GLY A 18 0.91 22.16 -4.10
C GLY A 18 0.49 23.57 -3.70
N CYS A 19 -0.01 23.74 -2.48
CA CYS A 19 -0.41 25.06 -1.95
C CYS A 19 0.78 26.01 -1.81
N GLU A 20 1.91 25.53 -1.30
CA GLU A 20 3.12 26.34 -1.17
C GLU A 20 3.64 26.80 -2.54
N GLN A 21 3.67 25.92 -3.54
CA GLN A 21 4.09 26.25 -4.90
C GLN A 21 3.15 27.24 -5.60
N ALA A 22 1.88 27.26 -5.21
CA ALA A 22 0.90 28.26 -5.67
C ALA A 22 0.98 29.60 -4.91
N GLY A 23 1.92 29.75 -3.98
CA GLY A 23 2.15 31.00 -3.24
C GLY A 23 1.28 31.18 -2.00
N HIS A 24 0.69 30.11 -1.48
CA HIS A 24 -0.04 30.14 -0.21
C HIS A 24 0.91 29.94 0.98
N ASP A 25 0.53 30.47 2.13
CA ASP A 25 1.18 30.21 3.41
C ASP A 25 0.61 28.93 4.00
N VAL A 26 1.48 27.96 4.27
CA VAL A 26 1.06 26.63 4.74
C VAL A 26 1.63 26.34 6.11
N THR A 27 0.78 25.82 6.99
CA THR A 27 1.18 25.26 8.27
C THR A 27 0.81 23.79 8.32
N LEU A 28 1.79 22.91 8.54
CA LEU A 28 1.64 21.47 8.59
C LEU A 28 1.77 20.97 10.03
N PHE A 29 0.77 20.23 10.51
CA PHE A 29 0.74 19.61 11.84
C PHE A 29 0.88 18.09 11.70
N GLU A 30 1.80 17.50 12.44
CA GLU A 30 2.02 16.05 12.48
C GLU A 30 2.20 15.59 13.94
N ALA A 31 1.46 14.54 14.32
CA ALA A 31 1.49 14.00 15.66
C ALA A 31 2.78 13.24 16.00
N SER A 32 3.42 12.65 14.98
CA SER A 32 4.67 11.90 15.15
C SER A 32 5.92 12.79 15.01
N SER A 33 7.07 12.24 15.38
CA SER A 33 8.37 12.92 15.23
C SER A 33 8.88 12.96 13.78
N GLU A 34 8.21 12.24 12.86
CA GLU A 34 8.62 12.08 11.47
C GLU A 34 7.41 12.15 10.54
N VAL A 35 7.66 12.62 9.32
CA VAL A 35 6.66 12.62 8.25
C VAL A 35 6.53 11.23 7.61
N GLY A 36 5.44 11.00 6.86
CA GLY A 36 5.23 9.78 6.09
C GLY A 36 4.00 8.97 6.47
N GLY A 37 3.51 9.12 7.70
CA GLY A 37 2.33 8.41 8.18
C GLY A 37 2.51 6.88 8.10
N ARG A 38 1.69 6.19 7.29
CA ARG A 38 1.77 4.74 7.10
C ARG A 38 2.94 4.29 6.20
N MET A 39 3.53 5.18 5.41
CA MET A 39 4.74 4.90 4.62
C MET A 39 5.97 5.11 5.51
N LYS A 40 6.20 4.16 6.41
CA LYS A 40 7.25 4.22 7.42
C LYS A 40 8.30 3.13 7.21
N THR A 41 9.55 3.48 7.44
CA THR A 41 10.71 2.58 7.39
C THR A 41 11.46 2.68 8.70
N LEU A 42 11.81 1.54 9.27
CA LEU A 42 12.72 1.44 10.42
C LEU A 42 14.14 1.23 9.92
N VAL A 43 15.10 1.71 10.68
CA VAL A 43 16.51 1.37 10.47
C VAL A 43 16.91 0.34 11.52
N HIS A 44 17.33 -0.84 11.07
CA HIS A 44 17.83 -1.91 11.91
C HIS A 44 19.18 -2.38 11.35
N ASP A 45 20.20 -2.39 12.19
CA ASP A 45 21.59 -2.71 11.80
C ASP A 45 22.04 -1.97 10.51
N ASN A 46 21.80 -0.66 10.45
CA ASN A 46 22.12 0.22 9.31
C ASN A 46 21.42 -0.16 7.98
N HIS A 47 20.33 -0.93 8.04
CA HIS A 47 19.54 -1.27 6.86
C HIS A 47 18.07 -0.90 7.06
N ALA A 48 17.44 -0.47 5.96
CA ALA A 48 16.03 -0.09 5.94
C ALA A 48 15.12 -1.33 5.97
N ILE A 49 14.15 -1.35 6.89
CA ILE A 49 13.08 -2.34 6.99
C ILE A 49 11.75 -1.58 6.99
N ASP A 50 10.94 -1.79 5.96
CA ASP A 50 9.63 -1.15 5.86
C ASP A 50 8.65 -1.70 6.90
N VAL A 51 7.84 -0.81 7.47
CA VAL A 51 6.76 -1.16 8.40
C VAL A 51 5.59 -1.71 7.60
N GLY A 52 5.57 -3.02 7.39
CA GLY A 52 4.70 -3.71 6.45
C GLY A 52 5.36 -3.93 5.09
N PHE A 53 4.63 -4.55 4.15
CA PHE A 53 5.10 -4.72 2.78
C PHE A 53 4.62 -3.57 1.91
N HIS A 54 5.54 -2.81 1.35
CA HIS A 54 5.26 -1.66 0.50
C HIS A 54 5.93 -1.79 -0.86
N VAL A 55 5.20 -1.43 -1.90
CA VAL A 55 5.71 -1.25 -3.27
C VAL A 55 5.04 -0.06 -3.92
N LEU A 56 5.74 0.58 -4.84
CA LEU A 56 5.18 1.58 -5.74
C LEU A 56 4.95 0.96 -7.10
N HIS A 57 3.88 1.36 -7.77
CA HIS A 57 3.66 0.98 -9.17
C HIS A 57 4.05 2.11 -10.12
N THR A 58 4.95 1.82 -11.05
CA THR A 58 5.36 2.81 -12.07
C THR A 58 4.25 3.20 -13.04
N ALA A 59 3.17 2.39 -13.13
CA ALA A 59 1.98 2.70 -13.91
C ALA A 59 1.03 3.72 -13.25
N TYR A 60 1.25 4.06 -11.98
CA TYR A 60 0.40 5.02 -11.29
C TYR A 60 0.63 6.45 -11.81
N PRO A 61 -0.37 7.09 -12.46
CA PRO A 61 -0.18 8.41 -13.05
C PRO A 61 0.20 9.50 -12.05
N THR A 62 -0.37 9.46 -10.83
CA THR A 62 -0.04 10.45 -9.78
C THR A 62 1.36 10.22 -9.23
N VAL A 63 1.79 8.95 -9.06
CA VAL A 63 3.18 8.66 -8.65
C VAL A 63 4.16 9.22 -9.68
N GLN A 64 3.89 9.09 -10.98
CA GLN A 64 4.74 9.68 -12.02
C GLN A 64 4.81 11.20 -11.96
N ARG A 65 3.75 11.89 -11.48
CA ARG A 65 3.73 13.36 -11.34
C ARG A 65 4.44 13.85 -10.08
N TRP A 66 4.23 13.16 -8.96
CA TRP A 66 4.66 13.63 -7.66
C TRP A 66 6.02 13.12 -7.21
N VAL A 67 6.41 11.92 -7.67
CA VAL A 67 7.57 11.18 -7.15
C VAL A 67 8.62 11.01 -8.24
N ASN A 68 9.85 11.38 -7.94
CA ASN A 68 11.01 11.11 -8.78
C ASN A 68 11.63 9.76 -8.38
N LEU A 69 11.23 8.68 -9.07
CA LEU A 69 11.70 7.32 -8.80
C LEU A 69 13.18 7.12 -9.08
N GLU A 70 13.77 7.90 -9.99
CA GLU A 70 15.20 7.85 -10.31
C GLU A 70 16.04 8.38 -9.15
N GLN A 71 15.68 9.55 -8.59
CA GLN A 71 16.36 10.10 -7.40
C GLN A 71 16.23 9.17 -6.18
N LEU A 72 15.14 8.40 -6.09
CA LEU A 72 14.95 7.40 -5.04
C LEU A 72 15.72 6.10 -5.30
N HIS A 73 16.46 6.01 -6.42
CA HIS A 73 17.14 4.79 -6.84
C HIS A 73 16.23 3.55 -6.74
N ALA A 74 14.96 3.71 -7.11
CA ALA A 74 13.94 2.68 -6.99
C ALA A 74 14.24 1.51 -7.94
N LYS A 75 14.28 0.29 -7.39
CA LYS A 75 14.58 -0.93 -8.16
C LYS A 75 13.33 -1.75 -8.39
N PRO A 76 13.16 -2.32 -9.60
CA PRO A 76 12.01 -3.14 -9.91
C PRO A 76 12.11 -4.55 -9.29
N MET A 77 10.96 -5.02 -8.81
CA MET A 77 10.75 -6.43 -8.52
C MET A 77 10.54 -7.23 -9.81
N ASP A 78 10.67 -8.56 -9.73
CA ASP A 78 10.34 -9.44 -10.85
C ASP A 78 8.88 -9.29 -11.28
N ASN A 79 8.63 -9.32 -12.60
CA ASN A 79 7.28 -9.27 -13.18
C ASN A 79 6.54 -10.62 -13.04
N CYS A 80 6.65 -11.23 -11.87
CA CYS A 80 5.96 -12.49 -11.57
C CYS A 80 5.66 -12.62 -10.08
N THR A 81 4.61 -13.37 -9.79
CA THR A 81 4.28 -13.88 -8.47
C THR A 81 4.57 -15.38 -8.43
N VAL A 82 5.18 -15.85 -7.37
CA VAL A 82 5.41 -17.29 -7.14
C VAL A 82 4.58 -17.70 -5.93
N THR A 83 3.92 -18.85 -6.02
CA THR A 83 3.26 -19.46 -4.87
C THR A 83 3.99 -20.74 -4.47
N ILE A 84 3.84 -21.11 -3.21
CA ILE A 84 4.24 -22.39 -2.65
C ILE A 84 3.05 -23.08 -2.02
N ASP A 85 2.93 -24.38 -2.27
CA ASP A 85 2.09 -25.28 -1.50
C ASP A 85 2.96 -25.92 -0.40
N PRO A 86 2.83 -25.51 0.88
CA PRO A 86 3.72 -25.97 1.94
C PRO A 86 3.68 -27.49 2.17
N SER A 87 2.55 -28.15 1.90
CA SER A 87 2.40 -29.59 2.13
C SER A 87 3.13 -30.45 1.10
N THR A 88 3.34 -29.91 -0.11
CA THR A 88 3.95 -30.66 -1.22
C THR A 88 5.30 -30.07 -1.67
N GLY A 89 5.66 -28.87 -1.19
CA GLY A 89 6.79 -28.09 -1.68
C GLY A 89 6.61 -27.58 -3.13
N ARG A 90 5.44 -27.82 -3.75
CA ARG A 90 5.18 -27.43 -5.14
C ARG A 90 5.11 -25.92 -5.27
N ARG A 91 5.86 -25.38 -6.23
CA ARG A 91 5.82 -23.95 -6.58
C ARG A 91 5.10 -23.77 -7.91
N ARG A 92 4.27 -22.70 -7.98
CA ARG A 92 3.65 -22.23 -9.21
C ARG A 92 4.09 -20.81 -9.48
N LEU A 93 4.19 -20.45 -10.76
CA LEU A 93 4.59 -19.12 -11.19
C LEU A 93 3.49 -18.52 -12.06
N LEU A 94 3.07 -17.31 -11.72
CA LEU A 94 2.21 -16.46 -12.53
C LEU A 94 3.01 -15.21 -12.92
N GLY A 95 3.47 -15.15 -14.16
CA GLY A 95 4.30 -14.06 -14.66
C GLY A 95 3.68 -13.36 -15.87
N ASP A 96 4.08 -12.12 -16.07
CA ASP A 96 3.69 -11.34 -17.24
C ASP A 96 4.49 -11.75 -18.47
N ALA A 97 3.94 -12.68 -19.24
CA ALA A 97 4.60 -13.24 -20.42
C ALA A 97 4.79 -12.24 -21.57
N LEU A 98 4.00 -11.16 -21.63
CA LEU A 98 4.16 -10.13 -22.66
C LEU A 98 5.36 -9.22 -22.39
N ARG A 99 5.63 -8.94 -21.13
CA ARG A 99 6.79 -8.12 -20.72
C ARG A 99 8.05 -8.96 -20.47
N SER A 100 7.87 -10.21 -20.12
CA SER A 100 8.94 -11.15 -19.77
C SER A 100 8.66 -12.51 -20.38
N PRO A 101 8.99 -12.73 -21.69
CA PRO A 101 8.62 -13.95 -22.43
C PRO A 101 9.06 -15.26 -21.78
N GLN A 102 10.14 -15.23 -20.99
CA GLN A 102 10.61 -16.39 -20.20
C GLN A 102 9.56 -16.94 -19.23
N TYR A 103 8.55 -16.15 -18.85
CA TYR A 103 7.48 -16.57 -17.96
C TYR A 103 6.29 -17.22 -18.66
N LEU A 104 6.25 -17.27 -20.02
CA LEU A 104 5.14 -17.85 -20.77
C LEU A 104 4.92 -19.32 -20.41
N LEU A 105 5.93 -20.16 -20.62
CA LEU A 105 5.82 -21.60 -20.36
C LEU A 105 5.62 -21.92 -18.87
N PRO A 106 6.36 -21.31 -17.92
CA PRO A 106 6.11 -21.51 -16.49
C PRO A 106 4.68 -21.12 -16.08
N THR A 107 4.15 -20.01 -16.60
CA THR A 107 2.78 -19.57 -16.31
C THR A 107 1.76 -20.56 -16.85
N LEU A 108 1.89 -20.97 -18.12
CA LEU A 108 0.99 -21.97 -18.72
C LEU A 108 1.03 -23.31 -17.99
N LYS A 109 2.21 -23.77 -17.53
CA LYS A 109 2.34 -24.96 -16.68
C LYS A 109 1.62 -24.81 -15.33
N SER A 110 1.61 -23.60 -14.78
CA SER A 110 1.00 -23.30 -13.47
C SER A 110 -0.52 -23.19 -13.52
N VAL A 111 -1.07 -22.48 -14.51
CA VAL A 111 -2.51 -22.16 -14.58
C VAL A 111 -3.23 -22.86 -15.75
N GLY A 112 -2.50 -23.40 -16.71
CA GLY A 112 -3.03 -24.05 -17.92
C GLY A 112 -3.49 -23.05 -18.98
N LEU A 113 -3.64 -23.53 -20.22
CA LEU A 113 -3.94 -22.71 -21.40
C LEU A 113 -5.26 -21.91 -21.25
N ARG A 114 -6.32 -22.56 -20.73
CA ARG A 114 -7.64 -21.95 -20.58
C ARG A 114 -7.59 -20.72 -19.65
N ASP A 115 -6.93 -20.83 -18.51
CA ASP A 115 -6.81 -19.72 -17.57
C ASP A 115 -5.76 -18.71 -18.03
N GLY A 116 -4.73 -19.13 -18.75
CA GLY A 116 -3.81 -18.22 -19.43
C GLY A 116 -4.52 -17.29 -20.40
N LEU A 117 -5.47 -17.82 -21.21
CA LEU A 117 -6.31 -17.01 -22.10
C LEU A 117 -7.23 -16.05 -21.33
N ARG A 118 -7.73 -16.45 -20.14
CA ARG A 118 -8.54 -15.56 -19.29
C ARG A 118 -7.72 -14.43 -18.71
N PHE A 119 -6.49 -14.69 -18.29
CA PHE A 119 -5.56 -13.65 -17.85
C PHE A 119 -5.21 -12.69 -18.98
N PHE A 120 -4.97 -13.21 -20.18
CA PHE A 120 -4.71 -12.39 -21.36
C PHE A 120 -5.90 -11.47 -21.67
N LYS A 121 -7.13 -12.02 -21.68
CA LYS A 121 -8.36 -11.21 -21.85
C LYS A 121 -8.50 -10.16 -20.74
N TRP A 122 -8.22 -10.53 -19.51
CA TRP A 122 -8.29 -9.61 -18.38
C TRP A 122 -7.30 -8.45 -18.57
N ARG A 123 -6.07 -8.76 -18.98
CA ARG A 123 -5.06 -7.74 -19.29
C ARG A 123 -5.52 -6.80 -20.40
N LEU A 124 -6.08 -7.32 -21.49
CA LEU A 124 -6.59 -6.48 -22.60
C LEU A 124 -7.76 -5.60 -22.19
N GLY A 125 -8.54 -6.01 -21.19
CA GLY A 125 -9.65 -5.22 -20.64
C GLY A 125 -9.21 -4.12 -19.69
N THR A 126 -7.92 -4.03 -19.33
CA THR A 126 -7.38 -2.98 -18.47
C THR A 126 -6.53 -2.01 -19.26
N SER A 127 -6.75 -0.71 -19.10
CA SER A 127 -5.97 0.34 -19.77
C SER A 127 -5.10 1.09 -18.77
N SER A 128 -3.86 1.38 -19.14
CA SER A 128 -2.98 2.21 -18.30
C SER A 128 -3.47 3.65 -18.18
N ASN A 129 -4.22 4.14 -19.19
CA ASN A 129 -4.70 5.52 -19.23
C ASN A 129 -6.02 5.73 -18.47
N ASP A 130 -6.72 4.64 -18.14
CA ASP A 130 -8.06 4.67 -17.52
C ASP A 130 -8.10 3.85 -16.20
N LEU A 131 -6.97 3.74 -15.49
CA LEU A 131 -6.94 2.97 -14.24
C LEU A 131 -7.99 3.48 -13.23
N GLU A 132 -8.17 4.79 -13.13
CA GLU A 132 -9.15 5.39 -12.22
C GLU A 132 -10.59 5.15 -12.64
N ARG A 133 -10.88 5.10 -13.95
CA ARG A 133 -12.24 4.91 -14.46
C ARG A 133 -12.86 3.58 -14.04
N SER A 134 -12.04 2.55 -13.83
CA SER A 134 -12.53 1.26 -13.31
C SER A 134 -13.13 1.39 -11.92
N MET A 135 -12.70 2.40 -11.16
CA MET A 135 -13.17 2.66 -9.80
C MET A 135 -14.54 3.37 -9.75
N ASP A 136 -14.99 3.97 -10.85
CA ASP A 136 -16.23 4.77 -10.89
C ASP A 136 -17.51 3.95 -11.07
N ALA A 137 -17.40 2.66 -11.44
CA ALA A 137 -18.55 1.81 -11.70
C ALA A 137 -18.93 0.92 -10.51
N PRO A 138 -20.23 0.61 -10.31
CA PRO A 138 -20.66 -0.43 -9.37
C PRO A 138 -19.93 -1.73 -9.65
N SER A 139 -19.50 -2.42 -8.60
CA SER A 139 -18.64 -3.59 -8.75
C SER A 139 -18.94 -4.62 -7.67
N PRO A 140 -19.01 -5.91 -8.01
CA PRO A 140 -19.13 -6.97 -7.01
C PRO A 140 -17.87 -7.00 -6.12
N SER A 141 -17.90 -7.83 -5.06
CA SER A 141 -16.69 -8.10 -4.29
C SER A 141 -15.63 -8.84 -5.13
N ILE A 142 -14.36 -8.78 -4.70
CA ILE A 142 -13.26 -9.52 -5.36
C ILE A 142 -13.59 -11.02 -5.36
N ALA A 143 -14.10 -11.57 -4.25
CA ALA A 143 -14.52 -12.98 -4.18
C ALA A 143 -15.56 -13.34 -5.25
N GLN A 144 -16.59 -12.52 -5.42
CA GLN A 144 -17.63 -12.70 -6.44
C GLN A 144 -17.07 -12.54 -7.86
N GLY A 145 -16.29 -11.51 -8.11
CA GLY A 145 -15.69 -11.22 -9.43
C GLY A 145 -14.73 -12.32 -9.88
N LEU A 146 -13.90 -12.86 -8.99
CA LEU A 146 -13.03 -14.01 -9.29
C LEU A 146 -13.83 -15.29 -9.56
N SER A 147 -14.96 -15.48 -8.86
CA SER A 147 -15.85 -16.61 -9.08
C SER A 147 -16.54 -16.51 -10.44
N ALA A 148 -17.04 -15.35 -10.82
CA ALA A 148 -17.66 -15.09 -12.11
C ALA A 148 -16.69 -15.35 -13.31
N ARG A 149 -15.39 -15.13 -13.13
CA ARG A 149 -14.38 -15.42 -14.15
C ARG A 149 -14.10 -16.92 -14.35
N ARG A 150 -14.69 -17.80 -13.54
CA ARG A 150 -14.64 -19.28 -13.68
C ARG A 150 -13.21 -19.83 -13.77
N PHE A 151 -12.25 -19.24 -13.05
CA PHE A 151 -10.91 -19.79 -12.92
C PHE A 151 -10.94 -21.18 -12.27
N ARG A 152 -9.97 -22.03 -12.64
CA ARG A 152 -9.77 -23.33 -12.01
C ARG A 152 -9.43 -23.19 -10.53
N PRO A 153 -9.73 -24.20 -9.69
CA PRO A 153 -9.38 -24.16 -8.26
C PRO A 153 -7.87 -23.91 -8.02
N SER A 154 -7.01 -24.50 -8.85
CA SER A 154 -5.54 -24.26 -8.77
C SER A 154 -5.16 -22.81 -9.02
N THR A 155 -5.81 -22.14 -9.94
CA THR A 155 -5.59 -20.72 -10.24
C THR A 155 -6.13 -19.82 -9.12
N LYS A 156 -7.29 -20.17 -8.56
CA LYS A 156 -7.85 -19.44 -7.41
C LYS A 156 -6.95 -19.50 -6.19
N ARG A 157 -6.21 -20.61 -5.95
CA ARG A 157 -5.21 -20.72 -4.88
C ARG A 157 -4.04 -19.76 -5.03
N VAL A 158 -3.73 -19.33 -6.26
CA VAL A 158 -2.73 -18.27 -6.51
C VAL A 158 -3.33 -16.89 -6.29
N LEU A 159 -4.55 -16.66 -6.79
CA LEU A 159 -5.19 -15.33 -6.77
C LEU A 159 -5.69 -14.92 -5.38
N LYS A 160 -6.19 -15.89 -4.58
CA LYS A 160 -6.69 -15.60 -3.22
C LYS A 160 -5.63 -14.93 -2.35
N PRO A 161 -4.45 -15.52 -2.10
CA PRO A 161 -3.44 -14.87 -1.27
C PRO A 161 -2.86 -13.60 -1.91
N LEU A 162 -2.82 -13.50 -3.24
CA LEU A 162 -2.38 -12.28 -3.92
C LEU A 162 -3.30 -11.10 -3.60
N PHE A 163 -4.61 -11.23 -3.84
CA PHE A 163 -5.54 -10.14 -3.58
C PHE A 163 -5.78 -9.90 -2.09
N ALA A 164 -5.72 -10.94 -1.26
CA ALA A 164 -5.77 -10.77 0.19
C ALA A 164 -4.59 -9.93 0.70
N GLY A 165 -3.40 -10.09 0.12
CA GLY A 165 -2.23 -9.27 0.45
C GLY A 165 -2.35 -7.84 -0.06
N ILE A 166 -2.94 -7.63 -1.23
CA ILE A 166 -3.14 -6.28 -1.80
C ILE A 166 -4.19 -5.49 -0.99
N THR A 167 -5.27 -6.14 -0.55
CA THR A 167 -6.38 -5.48 0.14
C THR A 167 -6.31 -5.59 1.66
N LEU A 168 -5.41 -6.40 2.19
CA LEU A 168 -5.33 -6.80 3.59
C LEU A 168 -6.67 -7.33 4.12
N ASP A 169 -7.39 -8.04 3.25
CA ASP A 169 -8.72 -8.56 3.48
C ASP A 169 -8.81 -10.07 3.22
N PRO A 170 -8.84 -10.89 4.27
CA PRO A 170 -8.98 -12.34 4.15
C PRO A 170 -10.25 -12.79 3.43
N SER A 171 -11.33 -12.02 3.54
CA SER A 171 -12.63 -12.33 2.96
C SER A 171 -12.76 -11.96 1.48
N LEU A 172 -11.82 -11.12 0.96
CA LEU A 172 -11.90 -10.53 -0.38
C LEU A 172 -13.21 -9.77 -0.61
N SER A 173 -13.70 -9.08 0.42
CA SER A 173 -14.93 -8.29 0.37
C SER A 173 -14.75 -6.97 -0.37
N GLU A 174 -13.50 -6.51 -0.58
CA GLU A 174 -13.19 -5.30 -1.33
C GLU A 174 -13.76 -5.38 -2.75
N ARG A 175 -14.04 -4.23 -3.35
CA ARG A 175 -14.62 -4.11 -4.70
C ARG A 175 -13.74 -4.74 -5.76
N PHE A 176 -14.35 -5.48 -6.70
CA PHE A 176 -13.62 -6.07 -7.83
C PHE A 176 -12.99 -5.02 -8.76
N ALA A 177 -13.56 -3.83 -8.83
CA ALA A 177 -12.97 -2.68 -9.53
C ALA A 177 -11.55 -2.39 -9.04
N PHE A 178 -11.27 -2.55 -7.73
CA PHE A 178 -9.91 -2.40 -7.20
C PHE A 178 -8.97 -3.54 -7.63
N ALA A 179 -9.50 -4.76 -7.83
CA ALA A 179 -8.72 -5.84 -8.44
C ALA A 179 -8.42 -5.56 -9.92
N ASP A 180 -9.37 -5.01 -10.69
CA ASP A 180 -9.15 -4.56 -12.08
C ASP A 180 -8.10 -3.44 -12.14
N PHE A 181 -8.20 -2.45 -11.25
CA PHE A 181 -7.23 -1.37 -11.11
C PHE A 181 -5.82 -1.89 -10.83
N THR A 182 -5.67 -2.75 -9.81
CA THR A 182 -4.35 -3.29 -9.42
C THR A 182 -3.80 -4.23 -10.48
N TRP A 183 -4.64 -5.05 -11.11
CA TRP A 183 -4.26 -5.91 -12.23
C TRP A 183 -3.77 -5.07 -13.42
N GLY A 184 -4.46 -3.97 -13.74
CA GLY A 184 -4.04 -3.01 -14.75
C GLY A 184 -2.66 -2.40 -14.43
N ALA A 185 -2.46 -1.93 -13.21
CA ALA A 185 -1.19 -1.38 -12.77
C ALA A 185 -0.04 -2.41 -12.90
N MET A 186 -0.24 -3.64 -12.44
CA MET A 186 0.74 -4.73 -12.59
C MET A 186 1.00 -5.10 -14.06
N SER A 187 -0.01 -4.97 -14.93
CA SER A 187 0.09 -5.30 -16.35
C SER A 187 0.83 -4.23 -17.17
N HIS A 188 0.80 -2.98 -16.76
CA HIS A 188 1.34 -1.85 -17.52
C HIS A 188 2.55 -1.17 -16.88
N GLY A 189 2.86 -1.49 -15.61
CA GLY A 189 4.00 -0.97 -14.88
C GLY A 189 4.75 -2.04 -14.10
N SER A 190 5.78 -1.64 -13.37
CA SER A 190 6.55 -2.48 -12.48
C SER A 190 6.29 -2.10 -11.04
N MET A 191 6.29 -3.07 -10.16
CA MET A 191 6.45 -2.85 -8.73
C MET A 191 7.90 -2.44 -8.47
N VAL A 192 8.11 -1.32 -7.80
CA VAL A 192 9.45 -0.82 -7.46
C VAL A 192 9.55 -0.51 -5.98
N VAL A 193 10.75 -0.65 -5.43
CA VAL A 193 11.07 -0.35 -4.03
C VAL A 193 12.19 0.70 -4.02
N PRO A 194 12.00 1.85 -3.33
CA PRO A 194 13.01 2.87 -3.16
C PRO A 194 14.25 2.37 -2.39
N LYS A 195 15.42 2.91 -2.69
CA LYS A 195 16.59 2.74 -1.83
C LYS A 195 16.33 3.48 -0.51
N GLY A 196 16.60 2.83 0.62
CA GLY A 196 16.32 3.39 1.94
C GLY A 196 14.87 3.21 2.42
N GLY A 197 14.06 2.38 1.71
CA GLY A 197 12.71 2.00 2.09
C GLY A 197 11.63 2.97 1.60
N ILE A 198 10.39 2.64 1.96
CA ILE A 198 9.20 3.36 1.43
C ILE A 198 9.08 4.79 1.97
N GLN A 199 9.62 5.08 3.16
CA GLN A 199 9.61 6.42 3.76
C GLN A 199 10.40 7.45 2.94
N ALA A 200 11.31 7.01 2.07
CA ALA A 200 12.00 7.89 1.15
C ALA A 200 11.05 8.68 0.22
N VAL A 201 9.86 8.14 -0.04
CA VAL A 201 8.84 8.81 -0.89
C VAL A 201 8.25 10.05 -0.21
N PRO A 202 7.60 9.94 0.97
CA PRO A 202 7.12 11.14 1.68
C PRO A 202 8.26 12.09 2.04
N ASN A 203 9.45 11.61 2.40
CA ASN A 203 10.60 12.45 2.65
C ASN A 203 11.01 13.27 1.42
N GLN A 204 10.90 12.70 0.20
CA GLN A 204 11.17 13.44 -1.03
C GLN A 204 10.20 14.60 -1.23
N LEU A 205 8.91 14.44 -0.91
CA LEU A 205 7.94 15.52 -0.97
C LEU A 205 8.20 16.56 0.12
N PHE A 206 8.46 16.11 1.34
CA PHE A 206 8.73 16.98 2.48
C PHE A 206 9.97 17.85 2.24
N ASN A 207 11.06 17.29 1.71
CA ASN A 207 12.29 18.01 1.42
C ASN A 207 12.16 19.07 0.30
N ARG A 208 11.02 19.10 -0.41
CA ARG A 208 10.71 20.14 -1.41
C ARG A 208 9.91 21.30 -0.83
N LEU A 209 9.47 21.20 0.43
CA LEU A 209 8.84 22.31 1.16
C LEU A 209 9.93 23.27 1.63
N GLU A 210 9.82 24.54 1.27
CA GLU A 210 10.82 25.56 1.59
C GLU A 210 10.30 26.60 2.60
N ARG A 211 8.99 26.87 2.57
CA ARG A 211 8.34 27.92 3.36
C ARG A 211 7.31 27.42 4.35
N THR A 212 6.87 26.18 4.18
CA THR A 212 5.83 25.57 5.04
C THR A 212 6.34 25.47 6.48
N VAL A 213 5.60 26.07 7.39
CA VAL A 213 5.85 25.92 8.83
C VAL A 213 5.38 24.53 9.26
N THR A 214 6.28 23.72 9.83
CA THR A 214 5.97 22.35 10.21
C THR A 214 6.08 22.15 11.71
N TYR A 215 5.00 21.67 12.32
CA TYR A 215 4.94 21.28 13.73
C TYR A 215 4.89 19.75 13.82
N LEU A 216 6.03 19.12 14.08
CA LEU A 216 6.12 17.70 14.43
C LEU A 216 5.81 17.51 15.93
N ASN A 217 5.54 16.27 16.35
CA ASN A 217 5.16 15.91 17.73
C ASN A 217 3.97 16.74 18.24
N THR A 218 3.10 17.20 17.33
CA THR A 218 1.98 18.08 17.65
C THR A 218 0.66 17.39 17.33
N VAL A 219 0.00 16.94 18.39
CA VAL A 219 -1.33 16.32 18.26
C VAL A 219 -2.37 17.42 18.08
N VAL A 220 -3.18 17.30 17.04
CA VAL A 220 -4.37 18.10 16.82
C VAL A 220 -5.55 17.45 17.56
N GLU A 221 -6.24 18.21 18.39
CA GLU A 221 -7.34 17.75 19.24
C GLU A 221 -8.71 18.00 18.61
N HIS A 222 -8.87 19.16 17.94
CA HIS A 222 -10.10 19.54 17.24
C HIS A 222 -9.78 20.31 15.95
N VAL A 223 -10.69 20.24 14.99
CA VAL A 223 -10.65 21.03 13.75
C VAL A 223 -12.01 21.63 13.45
N SER A 224 -12.00 22.80 12.82
CA SER A 224 -13.15 23.39 12.16
C SER A 224 -12.77 23.86 10.75
N ALA A 225 -13.69 24.50 10.05
CA ALA A 225 -13.43 25.07 8.72
C ALA A 225 -12.21 26.02 8.69
N THR A 226 -11.93 26.69 9.81
CA THR A 226 -10.93 27.77 9.92
C THR A 226 -10.05 27.67 11.15
N THR A 227 -10.21 26.68 12.01
CA THR A 227 -9.38 26.56 13.22
C THR A 227 -8.81 25.17 13.42
N VAL A 228 -7.62 25.12 14.03
CA VAL A 228 -6.94 23.91 14.49
C VAL A 228 -6.59 24.09 15.96
N GLN A 229 -7.09 23.21 16.82
CA GLN A 229 -6.80 23.18 18.24
C GLN A 229 -5.69 22.18 18.55
N THR A 230 -4.67 22.64 19.28
CA THR A 230 -3.59 21.83 19.83
C THR A 230 -3.42 22.09 21.31
N ALA A 231 -2.58 21.34 22.00
CA ALA A 231 -2.24 21.60 23.41
C ALA A 231 -1.63 22.99 23.64
N SER A 232 -1.04 23.63 22.62
CA SER A 232 -0.46 24.98 22.69
C SER A 232 -1.52 26.11 22.50
N GLY A 233 -2.73 25.75 22.11
CA GLY A 233 -3.82 26.69 21.88
C GLY A 233 -4.50 26.53 20.53
N GLU A 234 -5.39 27.47 20.22
CA GLU A 234 -6.12 27.55 18.96
C GLU A 234 -5.33 28.35 17.91
N HIS A 235 -5.28 27.85 16.71
CA HIS A 235 -4.66 28.46 15.55
C HIS A 235 -5.72 28.74 14.48
N VAL A 236 -5.72 29.94 13.89
CA VAL A 236 -6.72 30.40 12.92
C VAL A 236 -6.14 30.44 11.52
N PHE A 237 -6.91 29.94 10.54
CA PHE A 237 -6.54 29.79 9.13
C PHE A 237 -7.68 30.20 8.20
N ASP A 238 -7.40 30.43 6.93
CA ASP A 238 -8.43 30.64 5.92
C ASP A 238 -9.11 29.31 5.52
N ARG A 239 -8.36 28.20 5.56
CA ARG A 239 -8.82 26.84 5.23
C ARG A 239 -8.07 25.80 6.05
N VAL A 240 -8.78 24.72 6.35
CA VAL A 240 -8.22 23.56 7.03
C VAL A 240 -8.35 22.33 6.12
N VAL A 241 -7.26 21.60 5.95
CA VAL A 241 -7.20 20.31 5.24
C VAL A 241 -6.87 19.21 6.24
N LEU A 242 -7.77 18.24 6.38
CA LEU A 242 -7.61 17.09 7.26
C LEU A 242 -7.09 15.89 6.44
N ALA A 243 -5.82 15.55 6.63
CA ALA A 243 -5.08 14.52 5.87
C ALA A 243 -4.65 13.33 6.74
N VAL A 244 -5.46 12.97 7.72
CA VAL A 244 -5.20 11.86 8.64
C VAL A 244 -5.92 10.58 8.19
N PRO A 245 -5.54 9.39 8.69
CA PRO A 245 -6.27 8.15 8.41
C PRO A 245 -7.74 8.21 8.84
N GLN A 246 -8.62 7.45 8.16
CA GLN A 246 -10.07 7.46 8.38
C GLN A 246 -10.48 7.40 9.86
N HIS A 247 -9.90 6.50 10.64
CA HIS A 247 -10.23 6.33 12.06
C HIS A 247 -9.83 7.54 12.93
N GLN A 248 -8.88 8.36 12.50
CA GLN A 248 -8.52 9.61 13.15
C GLN A 248 -9.40 10.75 12.63
N ALA A 249 -9.69 10.80 11.34
CA ALA A 249 -10.60 11.77 10.76
C ALA A 249 -11.96 11.73 11.45
N THR A 250 -12.50 10.54 11.70
CA THR A 250 -13.79 10.34 12.40
C THR A 250 -13.76 10.86 13.86
N LYS A 251 -12.61 10.84 14.51
CA LYS A 251 -12.48 11.41 15.86
C LYS A 251 -12.44 12.94 15.85
N LEU A 252 -11.68 13.51 14.91
CA LEU A 252 -11.49 14.95 14.79
C LEU A 252 -12.70 15.66 14.15
N LEU A 253 -13.41 14.96 13.28
CA LEU A 253 -14.57 15.44 12.54
C LEU A 253 -15.60 14.30 12.45
N PRO A 254 -16.47 14.11 13.47
CA PRO A 254 -17.40 12.99 13.56
C PRO A 254 -18.31 12.83 12.33
N GLN A 255 -18.61 13.92 11.63
CA GLN A 255 -19.40 13.93 10.39
C GLN A 255 -18.72 13.17 9.23
N THR A 256 -17.41 12.88 9.34
CA THR A 256 -16.73 11.98 8.39
C THR A 256 -16.99 10.50 8.68
N ALA A 257 -17.67 10.19 9.79
CA ALA A 257 -18.07 8.82 10.08
C ALA A 257 -18.92 8.29 8.92
N SER A 258 -18.47 7.20 8.32
CA SER A 258 -19.33 6.41 7.47
C SER A 258 -20.40 5.76 8.34
N GLU A 259 -21.53 5.31 7.77
CA GLU A 259 -22.53 4.53 8.49
C GLU A 259 -21.95 3.27 9.16
N HIS A 260 -20.70 2.93 8.81
CA HIS A 260 -19.95 1.80 9.34
C HIS A 260 -18.68 2.31 10.03
N ALA A 261 -18.37 1.73 11.18
CA ALA A 261 -17.11 1.98 11.88
C ALA A 261 -15.90 1.63 10.98
N PRO A 262 -14.77 2.37 11.12
CA PRO A 262 -13.55 2.04 10.41
C PRO A 262 -13.14 0.58 10.66
N VAL A 263 -12.98 -0.21 9.60
CA VAL A 263 -12.56 -1.61 9.68
C VAL A 263 -11.05 -1.69 9.87
N GLU A 264 -10.59 -2.44 10.85
CA GLU A 264 -9.16 -2.75 11.00
C GLU A 264 -8.69 -3.62 9.84
N ARG A 265 -7.87 -3.08 8.95
CA ARG A 265 -7.09 -3.82 7.96
C ARG A 265 -5.69 -4.04 8.54
N LEU A 266 -5.57 -5.09 9.36
CA LEU A 266 -4.41 -5.38 10.18
C LEU A 266 -3.37 -6.19 9.39
N THR A 267 -2.12 -5.76 9.44
CA THR A 267 -0.98 -6.52 8.91
C THR A 267 0.19 -6.47 9.88
N SER A 268 0.92 -7.57 9.97
CA SER A 268 2.19 -7.66 10.68
C SER A 268 3.26 -8.27 9.80
N THR A 269 4.49 -7.81 9.97
CA THR A 269 5.66 -8.36 9.30
C THR A 269 6.66 -8.79 10.34
N VAL A 270 6.99 -10.09 10.34
CA VAL A 270 8.05 -10.69 11.15
C VAL A 270 9.29 -10.80 10.28
N VAL A 271 10.40 -10.24 10.74
CA VAL A 271 11.66 -10.17 9.98
C VAL A 271 12.72 -11.02 10.66
N PHE A 272 13.39 -11.83 9.85
CA PHE A 272 14.52 -12.65 10.26
C PHE A 272 15.78 -12.26 9.49
N ALA A 273 16.94 -12.39 10.14
CA ALA A 273 18.26 -12.24 9.53
C ALA A 273 18.82 -13.62 9.16
N SER A 274 19.47 -13.72 8.00
CA SER A 274 20.17 -14.92 7.56
C SER A 274 21.42 -14.58 6.77
N SER A 275 22.43 -15.45 6.81
CA SER A 275 23.62 -15.34 5.96
C SER A 275 23.37 -15.76 4.50
N ARG A 276 22.23 -16.42 4.22
CA ARG A 276 21.83 -16.87 2.89
C ARG A 276 20.36 -16.58 2.63
N PRO A 277 20.01 -16.05 1.45
CA PRO A 277 18.60 -15.82 1.13
C PRO A 277 17.92 -17.14 0.74
N PRO A 278 16.66 -17.40 1.13
CA PRO A 278 15.93 -18.61 0.73
C PRO A 278 15.63 -18.65 -0.77
N PHE A 279 15.73 -17.52 -1.45
CA PHE A 279 15.67 -17.36 -2.90
C PHE A 279 16.34 -16.04 -3.31
N LYS A 280 16.94 -16.03 -4.53
CA LYS A 280 17.81 -14.92 -4.98
C LYS A 280 17.09 -13.79 -5.72
N ARG A 281 15.86 -14.03 -6.21
CA ARG A 281 15.15 -13.02 -7.02
C ARG A 281 14.25 -12.16 -6.16
N ALA A 282 14.12 -10.89 -6.53
CA ALA A 282 13.24 -9.93 -5.88
C ALA A 282 11.78 -10.19 -6.25
N ARG A 283 11.10 -11.05 -5.53
CA ARG A 283 9.72 -11.47 -5.78
C ARG A 283 8.99 -11.82 -4.49
N LEU A 284 7.67 -11.92 -4.57
CA LEU A 284 6.85 -12.49 -3.52
C LEU A 284 6.76 -14.00 -3.66
N LEU A 285 6.83 -14.71 -2.54
CA LEU A 285 6.49 -16.12 -2.43
C LEU A 285 5.22 -16.21 -1.57
N LEU A 286 4.07 -16.48 -2.20
CA LEU A 286 2.75 -16.54 -1.57
C LEU A 286 2.41 -17.96 -1.12
N ASN A 287 1.68 -18.08 -0.02
CA ASN A 287 1.20 -19.35 0.51
C ASN A 287 -0.13 -19.77 -0.15
N GLU A 288 -0.15 -20.90 -0.86
CA GLU A 288 -1.40 -21.43 -1.47
C GLU A 288 -2.40 -21.95 -0.46
N GLN A 289 -1.96 -22.29 0.75
CA GLN A 289 -2.80 -22.80 1.83
C GLN A 289 -3.14 -21.72 2.87
N TRP A 290 -2.75 -20.48 2.61
CA TRP A 290 -3.00 -19.38 3.52
C TRP A 290 -4.47 -19.29 3.96
N GLY A 291 -4.69 -19.12 5.27
CA GLY A 291 -6.01 -19.06 5.91
C GLY A 291 -6.62 -20.44 6.21
N SER A 292 -5.90 -21.55 5.96
CA SER A 292 -6.23 -22.86 6.53
C SER A 292 -5.48 -23.06 7.85
N GLU A 293 -5.88 -24.08 8.60
CA GLU A 293 -5.27 -24.39 9.91
C GLU A 293 -3.75 -24.57 9.81
N GLY A 294 -3.01 -23.89 10.67
CA GLY A 294 -1.54 -23.91 10.67
C GLY A 294 -0.86 -23.09 9.57
N HIS A 295 -1.61 -22.35 8.74
CA HIS A 295 -1.08 -21.56 7.62
C HIS A 295 -1.45 -20.08 7.75
N THR A 296 -0.67 -19.36 8.57
CA THR A 296 -0.90 -17.96 8.93
C THR A 296 -0.05 -16.98 8.10
N VAL A 297 1.12 -17.40 7.64
CA VAL A 297 2.00 -16.60 6.80
C VAL A 297 1.42 -16.46 5.41
N LEU A 298 1.11 -15.22 5.01
CA LEU A 298 0.55 -14.92 3.69
C LEU A 298 1.62 -14.99 2.60
N HIS A 299 2.72 -14.31 2.82
CA HIS A 299 3.84 -14.31 1.87
C HIS A 299 5.17 -14.05 2.56
N VAL A 300 6.23 -14.41 1.85
CA VAL A 300 7.62 -14.08 2.21
C VAL A 300 8.25 -13.30 1.06
N HIS A 301 9.04 -12.27 1.40
CA HIS A 301 9.93 -11.57 0.49
C HIS A 301 11.30 -11.34 1.14
N VAL A 302 12.29 -11.01 0.33
CA VAL A 302 13.67 -10.76 0.75
C VAL A 302 14.07 -9.35 0.28
N PRO A 303 13.89 -8.30 1.11
CA PRO A 303 14.18 -6.90 0.74
C PRO A 303 15.61 -6.72 0.22
N THR A 304 16.58 -7.40 0.84
CA THR A 304 17.99 -7.35 0.47
C THR A 304 18.32 -7.93 -0.91
N ASN A 305 17.39 -8.61 -1.57
CA ASN A 305 17.56 -9.00 -2.97
C ASN A 305 17.46 -7.80 -3.94
N LEU A 306 16.83 -6.69 -3.49
CA LEU A 306 16.79 -5.41 -4.23
C LEU A 306 17.90 -4.47 -3.80
N HIS A 307 18.02 -4.26 -2.50
CA HIS A 307 18.99 -3.37 -1.88
C HIS A 307 19.84 -4.17 -0.89
N PRO A 308 21.00 -4.70 -1.33
CA PRO A 308 21.85 -5.55 -0.49
C PRO A 308 22.27 -4.87 0.79
N HIS A 309 22.29 -5.64 1.89
CA HIS A 309 22.84 -5.20 3.15
C HIS A 309 24.36 -5.02 3.04
N PRO A 310 24.95 -3.96 3.61
CA PRO A 310 26.40 -3.72 3.54
C PRO A 310 27.25 -4.90 4.05
N ASP A 311 26.79 -5.58 5.11
CA ASP A 311 27.50 -6.69 5.73
C ASP A 311 27.18 -8.05 5.11
N GLY A 312 26.46 -8.07 3.97
CA GLY A 312 26.11 -9.30 3.26
C GLY A 312 25.00 -10.15 3.90
N HIS A 313 24.36 -9.69 4.97
CA HIS A 313 23.20 -10.34 5.56
C HIS A 313 21.95 -10.20 4.68
N HIS A 314 21.01 -11.10 4.85
CA HIS A 314 19.71 -11.06 4.17
C HIS A 314 18.59 -10.90 5.18
N TRP A 315 17.70 -9.95 4.92
CA TRP A 315 16.43 -9.81 5.64
C TRP A 315 15.37 -10.66 4.94
N ILE A 316 14.69 -11.48 5.74
CA ILE A 316 13.60 -12.33 5.29
C ILE A 316 12.35 -11.85 6.02
N ALA A 317 11.43 -11.28 5.27
CA ALA A 317 10.22 -10.68 5.80
C ALA A 317 9.01 -11.58 5.51
N ALA A 318 8.37 -12.06 6.57
CA ALA A 318 7.16 -12.87 6.56
C ALA A 318 5.96 -11.99 6.95
N THR A 319 4.96 -11.90 6.07
CA THR A 319 3.77 -11.06 6.28
C THR A 319 2.57 -11.88 6.70
N LEU A 320 1.90 -11.42 7.74
CA LEU A 320 0.65 -11.92 8.27
C LEU A 320 -0.45 -10.87 8.06
N VAL A 321 -1.69 -11.32 7.87
CA VAL A 321 -2.86 -10.45 7.63
C VAL A 321 -4.05 -10.96 8.44
N GLY A 322 -4.92 -10.02 8.88
CA GLY A 322 -6.12 -10.33 9.63
C GLY A 322 -5.82 -10.75 11.06
N GLU A 323 -6.54 -11.73 11.60
CA GLU A 323 -6.41 -12.12 13.01
C GLU A 323 -5.01 -12.63 13.36
N ALA A 324 -4.35 -13.35 12.45
CA ALA A 324 -2.97 -13.82 12.65
C ALA A 324 -1.96 -12.67 12.83
N ALA A 325 -2.28 -11.48 12.33
CA ALA A 325 -1.43 -10.30 12.47
C ALA A 325 -1.65 -9.54 13.80
N ARG A 326 -2.64 -9.90 14.62
CA ARG A 326 -2.98 -9.20 15.86
C ARG A 326 -1.92 -9.42 16.97
N SER A 327 -1.42 -10.66 17.04
CA SER A 327 -0.40 -11.06 18.00
C SER A 327 0.57 -12.03 17.33
N PRO A 328 1.44 -11.52 16.44
CA PRO A 328 2.37 -12.38 15.71
C PRO A 328 3.38 -13.02 16.65
N ASP A 329 3.53 -14.35 16.55
CA ASP A 329 4.53 -15.13 17.27
C ASP A 329 5.67 -15.51 16.31
N PRO A 330 6.89 -14.97 16.48
CA PRO A 330 8.02 -15.27 15.62
C PRO A 330 8.40 -16.76 15.57
N GLU A 331 8.26 -17.48 16.68
CA GLU A 331 8.59 -18.91 16.74
C GLU A 331 7.56 -19.76 15.97
N ALA A 332 6.27 -19.42 16.07
CA ALA A 332 5.22 -20.05 15.28
C ALA A 332 5.41 -19.77 13.79
N VAL A 333 5.76 -18.52 13.42
CA VAL A 333 6.10 -18.15 12.03
C VAL A 333 7.30 -18.96 11.53
N LEU A 334 8.36 -19.07 12.32
CA LEU A 334 9.56 -19.84 11.93
C LEU A 334 9.22 -21.32 11.74
N THR A 335 8.39 -21.88 12.60
CA THR A 335 7.90 -23.26 12.52
C THR A 335 7.11 -23.49 11.22
N GLU A 336 6.20 -22.57 10.86
CA GLU A 336 5.49 -22.63 9.58
C GLU A 336 6.46 -22.54 8.40
N LEU A 337 7.42 -21.61 8.43
CA LEU A 337 8.39 -21.42 7.36
C LEU A 337 9.33 -22.61 7.16
N ARG A 338 9.49 -23.46 8.17
CA ARG A 338 10.23 -24.74 8.01
C ARG A 338 9.58 -25.66 6.98
N SER A 339 8.24 -25.62 6.85
CA SER A 339 7.54 -26.37 5.80
C SER A 339 7.82 -25.82 4.38
N TRP A 340 8.25 -24.55 4.27
CA TRP A 340 8.54 -23.91 2.98
C TRP A 340 10.00 -24.05 2.54
N PHE A 341 10.93 -24.03 3.50
CA PHE A 341 12.38 -23.88 3.25
C PHE A 341 13.21 -24.97 3.91
N GLY A 342 12.58 -25.93 4.63
CA GLY A 342 13.28 -27.02 5.29
C GLY A 342 14.15 -26.54 6.44
N ALA A 343 15.28 -27.22 6.66
CA ALA A 343 16.19 -26.92 7.76
C ALA A 343 16.99 -25.60 7.61
N ASP A 344 16.93 -24.94 6.46
CA ASP A 344 17.62 -23.65 6.26
C ASP A 344 17.13 -22.59 7.25
N VAL A 345 15.88 -22.69 7.73
CA VAL A 345 15.31 -21.76 8.73
C VAL A 345 15.96 -21.84 10.09
N ASP A 346 16.63 -22.94 10.44
CA ASP A 346 17.28 -23.13 11.74
C ASP A 346 18.44 -22.15 11.98
N ALA A 347 18.99 -21.62 10.87
CA ALA A 347 20.03 -20.59 10.91
C ALA A 347 19.50 -19.16 10.93
N TRP A 348 18.18 -18.97 10.85
CA TRP A 348 17.60 -17.63 10.83
C TRP A 348 17.48 -17.09 12.24
N LYS A 349 17.79 -15.79 12.39
CA LYS A 349 17.71 -15.09 13.68
C LYS A 349 16.57 -14.08 13.60
N TYR A 350 15.71 -14.07 14.60
CA TYR A 350 14.69 -13.04 14.73
C TYR A 350 15.35 -11.66 14.82
N ALA A 351 14.85 -10.70 14.05
CA ALA A 351 15.31 -9.33 14.04
C ALA A 351 14.26 -8.38 14.63
N THR A 352 13.06 -8.32 14.07
CA THR A 352 12.01 -7.42 14.53
C THR A 352 10.63 -7.87 14.06
N THR A 353 9.61 -7.31 14.70
CA THR A 353 8.21 -7.44 14.26
C THR A 353 7.57 -6.06 14.21
N THR A 354 6.87 -5.77 13.13
CA THR A 354 6.09 -4.55 12.95
C THR A 354 4.62 -4.87 12.76
N THR A 355 3.73 -4.07 13.35
CA THR A 355 2.27 -4.25 13.24
C THR A 355 1.61 -2.93 12.89
N VAL A 356 0.73 -2.93 11.89
CA VAL A 356 -0.08 -1.79 11.48
C VAL A 356 -1.55 -2.16 11.54
N ARG A 357 -2.32 -1.53 12.43
CA ARG A 357 -3.75 -1.88 12.67
C ARG A 357 -4.68 -1.35 11.58
N TYR A 358 -4.49 -0.12 11.15
CA TYR A 358 -5.30 0.54 10.12
C TYR A 358 -4.44 0.79 8.88
N ALA A 359 -3.89 -0.29 8.32
CA ALA A 359 -2.94 -0.19 7.22
C ALA A 359 -3.60 0.31 5.92
N LEU A 360 -4.85 -0.11 5.66
CA LEU A 360 -5.64 0.34 4.52
C LEU A 360 -7.07 0.69 4.96
N PRO A 361 -7.74 1.64 4.32
CA PRO A 361 -9.17 1.85 4.49
C PRO A 361 -9.95 0.70 3.84
N HIS A 362 -11.17 0.46 4.29
CA HIS A 362 -12.13 -0.43 3.65
C HIS A 362 -13.14 0.39 2.84
N ILE A 363 -13.36 0.00 1.60
CA ILE A 363 -14.38 0.58 0.72
C ILE A 363 -15.38 -0.51 0.37
N ASP A 364 -16.57 -0.41 0.96
CA ASP A 364 -17.64 -1.37 0.77
C ASP A 364 -18.14 -1.39 -0.68
N PRO A 365 -18.30 -2.55 -1.32
CA PRO A 365 -18.86 -2.69 -2.66
C PRO A 365 -20.25 -2.06 -2.83
N GLU A 366 -21.10 -2.10 -1.79
CA GLU A 366 -22.48 -1.62 -1.83
C GLU A 366 -22.56 -0.07 -1.76
N HIS A 367 -21.49 0.60 -1.36
CA HIS A 367 -21.45 2.06 -1.15
C HIS A 367 -20.71 2.81 -2.27
N HIS A 368 -21.07 2.52 -3.52
CA HIS A 368 -20.46 3.15 -4.71
C HIS A 368 -20.46 4.69 -4.65
N ALA A 369 -21.55 5.32 -4.21
CA ALA A 369 -21.66 6.78 -4.06
C ALA A 369 -20.58 7.39 -3.13
N ARG A 370 -19.90 6.55 -2.33
CA ARG A 370 -18.86 6.98 -1.38
C ARG A 370 -17.44 6.88 -1.91
N ILE A 371 -17.22 6.41 -3.14
CA ILE A 371 -15.89 6.40 -3.78
C ILE A 371 -15.42 7.81 -4.10
N HIS A 372 -16.39 8.71 -4.28
CA HIS A 372 -16.19 10.14 -4.38
C HIS A 372 -16.96 10.85 -3.26
N PRO A 373 -16.65 10.55 -1.98
CA PRO A 373 -17.30 11.24 -0.89
C PRO A 373 -17.06 12.74 -1.06
N GLU A 374 -17.99 13.55 -0.58
CA GLU A 374 -17.82 15.00 -0.58
C GLU A 374 -16.44 15.35 -0.02
N LEU A 375 -15.70 16.12 -0.77
CA LEU A 375 -14.35 16.52 -0.40
C LEU A 375 -14.38 17.43 0.83
N VAL A 376 -15.48 18.20 0.99
CA VAL A 376 -15.68 19.16 2.06
C VAL A 376 -16.72 18.60 3.05
N VAL A 377 -16.35 18.48 4.30
CA VAL A 377 -17.24 18.09 5.40
C VAL A 377 -17.18 19.19 6.44
N ASP A 378 -18.31 19.81 6.75
CA ASP A 378 -18.42 20.97 7.67
C ASP A 378 -17.39 22.08 7.39
N GLY A 379 -17.11 22.34 6.11
CA GLY A 379 -16.15 23.35 5.68
C GLY A 379 -14.67 22.89 5.72
N VAL A 380 -14.38 21.71 6.25
CA VAL A 380 -13.03 21.11 6.29
C VAL A 380 -12.82 20.28 5.03
N LEU A 381 -11.68 20.47 4.35
CA LEU A 381 -11.26 19.60 3.25
C LEU A 381 -10.68 18.31 3.81
N VAL A 382 -11.24 17.14 3.44
CA VAL A 382 -10.80 15.84 3.93
C VAL A 382 -10.13 15.08 2.80
N VAL A 383 -8.87 14.70 2.97
CA VAL A 383 -8.06 13.97 2.00
C VAL A 383 -7.46 12.68 2.58
N GLY A 384 -7.07 11.77 1.72
CA GLY A 384 -6.49 10.49 2.08
C GLY A 384 -6.97 9.38 1.14
N ASP A 385 -6.37 8.20 1.23
CA ASP A 385 -6.74 7.04 0.42
C ASP A 385 -8.19 6.57 0.67
N HIS A 386 -8.74 6.81 1.86
CA HIS A 386 -10.14 6.56 2.20
C HIS A 386 -11.13 7.47 1.48
N ARG A 387 -10.66 8.53 0.83
CA ARG A 387 -11.48 9.47 0.03
C ARG A 387 -11.36 9.19 -1.48
N ALA A 388 -10.62 8.16 -1.85
CA ALA A 388 -10.49 7.69 -3.23
C ALA A 388 -10.45 6.15 -3.25
N HIS A 389 -9.29 5.53 -3.11
CA HIS A 389 -9.15 4.07 -3.03
C HIS A 389 -7.88 3.69 -2.23
N PRO A 390 -7.82 2.47 -1.64
CA PRO A 390 -6.79 2.07 -0.67
C PRO A 390 -5.41 1.85 -1.33
N SER A 391 -4.77 2.93 -1.77
CA SER A 391 -3.43 2.90 -2.36
C SER A 391 -2.71 4.24 -2.28
N VAL A 392 -1.40 4.23 -2.58
CA VAL A 392 -0.58 5.44 -2.79
C VAL A 392 -1.18 6.33 -3.88
N GLN A 393 -1.67 5.73 -4.98
CA GLN A 393 -2.37 6.45 -6.05
C GLN A 393 -3.60 7.17 -5.51
N GLY A 394 -4.46 6.47 -4.74
CA GLY A 394 -5.68 7.06 -4.17
C GLY A 394 -5.39 8.20 -3.21
N ALA A 395 -4.35 8.09 -2.38
CA ALA A 395 -3.92 9.17 -1.50
C ALA A 395 -3.55 10.43 -2.29
N LEU A 396 -2.78 10.29 -3.36
CA LEU A 396 -2.38 11.41 -4.23
C LEU A 396 -3.55 11.95 -5.06
N VAL A 397 -4.44 11.09 -5.58
CA VAL A 397 -5.67 11.52 -6.29
C VAL A 397 -6.54 12.39 -5.38
N SER A 398 -6.72 11.99 -4.11
CA SER A 398 -7.50 12.81 -3.15
C SER A 398 -6.85 14.17 -2.91
N ALA A 399 -5.51 14.23 -2.85
CA ALA A 399 -4.77 15.48 -2.73
C ALA A 399 -4.95 16.38 -3.96
N GLU A 400 -4.86 15.83 -5.18
CA GLU A 400 -5.09 16.58 -6.42
C GLU A 400 -6.51 17.15 -6.51
N ARG A 401 -7.52 16.40 -6.03
CA ARG A 401 -8.91 16.90 -5.93
C ARG A 401 -9.01 18.08 -4.97
N ALA A 402 -8.31 18.02 -3.82
CA ALA A 402 -8.29 19.14 -2.87
C ALA A 402 -7.61 20.37 -3.45
N LEU A 403 -6.48 20.20 -4.14
CA LEU A 403 -5.80 21.29 -4.85
C LEU A 403 -6.73 21.94 -5.91
N THR A 404 -7.43 21.13 -6.69
CA THR A 404 -8.42 21.62 -7.67
C THR A 404 -9.53 22.41 -6.99
N HIS A 405 -10.06 21.94 -5.86
CA HIS A 405 -11.10 22.64 -5.09
C HIS A 405 -10.59 23.99 -4.54
N LEU A 406 -9.32 24.06 -4.16
CA LEU A 406 -8.67 25.30 -3.72
C LEU A 406 -8.27 26.23 -4.88
N ASN A 407 -8.58 25.88 -6.13
CA ASN A 407 -8.11 26.54 -7.35
C ASN A 407 -6.57 26.58 -7.46
N VAL A 408 -5.90 25.59 -6.90
CA VAL A 408 -4.45 25.43 -6.94
C VAL A 408 -4.09 24.50 -8.10
N PRO A 409 -3.17 24.88 -9.00
CA PRO A 409 -2.70 24.02 -10.07
C PRO A 409 -2.04 22.75 -9.50
N VAL A 410 -2.38 21.59 -10.06
CA VAL A 410 -1.65 20.35 -9.74
C VAL A 410 -0.25 20.46 -10.33
N PRO A 411 0.81 20.29 -9.53
CA PRO A 411 2.18 20.38 -10.02
C PRO A 411 2.41 19.38 -11.15
N ARG A 412 2.99 19.84 -12.24
CA ARG A 412 3.47 18.96 -13.32
C ARG A 412 4.84 18.43 -12.93
N ARG A 413 5.17 17.23 -13.37
CA ARG A 413 6.50 16.66 -13.23
C ARG A 413 7.52 17.65 -13.78
N SER A 414 8.45 18.12 -12.93
CA SER A 414 9.63 18.88 -13.34
C SER A 414 10.63 17.97 -14.05
#